data_611926c8aad39c1da9cc3940eb035dae
#
_entry.id   611926c8aad39c1da9cc3940eb035dae
#
_cell.length_a   1.000
_cell.length_b   1.000
_cell.length_c   1.000
_cell.angle_alpha   90.00
_cell.angle_beta   90.00
_cell.angle_gamma   90.00
#
_symmetry.space_group_name_H-M   'P 1'
#
loop_
_entity.id
_entity.type
_entity.pdbx_description
1 polymer ?
#
loop_
_entity_poly.entity_id
_entity_poly.type
_entity_poly.pdbx_seq_one_letter_code
_entity_poly.pdbx_strand_id
1 'polypeptide(L)'
;LIDDCHVFSFGLDLTKLFSDVDAETAAETKLYDSVKFKIQDKTDGTWIIAKRNDEEGVYYVTGHTDKEAEATVFTPVTMGKSYGHIMVKGLEEDTYTITETQTANGYTLLKNAITVTISLKENPAKPCNVYAKDVLGVLQNDPHYAFDGGENLKLANIPQRALSHNAL
;
A
#
# COMPACT_ATOMS: atom_id res chain seq x y z
N LEU A 1 11.28 36.77 1.87
CA LEU A 1 10.43 36.08 1.85
C LEU A 1 10.37 34.61 1.92
N ILE A 2 9.31 34.28 2.27
CA ILE A 2 8.95 33.02 2.70
C ILE A 2 8.61 32.08 1.63
N ASP A 3 8.82 32.48 0.47
CA ASP A 3 8.49 31.74 -0.70
C ASP A 3 9.38 30.54 -0.92
N ASP A 4 10.43 30.41 -0.15
CA ASP A 4 11.35 29.30 -0.23
C ASP A 4 10.88 28.07 0.57
N CYS A 5 9.75 28.20 1.24
CA CYS A 5 9.18 27.11 1.98
C CYS A 5 8.34 26.24 1.05
N HIS A 6 8.94 25.19 0.52
CA HIS A 6 8.26 24.23 -0.30
C HIS A 6 7.69 23.11 0.56
N VAL A 7 6.36 22.96 0.52
CA VAL A 7 5.71 21.82 1.15
C VAL A 7 5.49 20.77 0.07
N PHE A 8 6.11 19.59 0.24
CA PHE A 8 5.95 18.50 -0.68
C PHE A 8 4.98 17.47 -0.11
N SER A 9 4.12 16.98 -0.98
CA SER A 9 3.22 15.89 -0.66
C SER A 9 3.55 14.74 -1.60
N PHE A 10 3.51 13.53 -1.07
CA PHE A 10 3.96 12.33 -1.75
C PHE A 10 2.80 11.37 -1.98
N GLY A 11 2.95 10.55 -3.01
CA GLY A 11 2.02 9.49 -3.32
C GLY A 11 2.61 8.11 -3.07
N LEU A 12 1.74 7.17 -2.79
CA LEU A 12 2.06 5.75 -2.68
C LEU A 12 1.04 4.97 -3.49
N ASP A 13 1.52 4.08 -4.35
CA ASP A 13 0.67 3.19 -5.15
C ASP A 13 0.95 1.74 -4.75
N LEU A 14 -0.05 1.08 -4.18
CA LEU A 14 -0.01 -0.33 -3.86
C LEU A 14 -0.76 -1.11 -4.93
N THR A 15 -0.16 -2.14 -5.48
CA THR A 15 -0.85 -3.09 -6.34
C THR A 15 -1.09 -4.38 -5.57
N LYS A 16 -2.36 -4.75 -5.43
CA LYS A 16 -2.74 -6.01 -4.79
C LYS A 16 -2.77 -7.12 -5.83
N LEU A 17 -2.08 -8.22 -5.54
CA LEU A 17 -2.00 -9.39 -6.40
C LEU A 17 -2.47 -10.64 -5.66
N PHE A 18 -2.95 -11.61 -6.43
CA PHE A 18 -3.22 -12.98 -5.97
C PHE A 18 -2.36 -13.92 -6.80
N SER A 19 -1.65 -14.83 -6.14
CA SER A 19 -0.60 -15.62 -6.80
C SER A 19 -1.11 -16.64 -7.84
N ASP A 20 -2.40 -17.02 -7.76
CA ASP A 20 -2.99 -18.06 -8.59
C ASP A 20 -3.96 -17.56 -9.66
N VAL A 21 -4.25 -16.26 -9.68
CA VAL A 21 -5.14 -15.66 -10.67
C VAL A 21 -4.54 -14.36 -11.20
N ASP A 22 -4.84 -14.02 -12.44
CA ASP A 22 -4.44 -12.73 -12.97
C ASP A 22 -5.31 -11.59 -12.43
N ALA A 23 -4.84 -10.37 -12.59
CA ALA A 23 -5.50 -9.19 -12.03
C ALA A 23 -6.90 -8.96 -12.62
N GLU A 24 -7.08 -9.21 -13.90
CA GLU A 24 -8.40 -9.07 -14.55
C GLU A 24 -9.41 -10.04 -13.95
N THR A 25 -9.04 -11.31 -13.82
CA THR A 25 -9.87 -12.34 -13.21
C THR A 25 -10.17 -12.02 -11.75
N ALA A 26 -9.18 -11.53 -11.00
CA ALA A 26 -9.38 -11.11 -9.62
C ALA A 26 -10.40 -9.99 -9.50
N ALA A 27 -10.37 -9.03 -10.44
CA ALA A 27 -11.35 -7.94 -10.48
C ALA A 27 -12.76 -8.45 -10.85
N GLU A 28 -12.86 -9.28 -11.87
CA GLU A 28 -14.14 -9.85 -12.32
C GLU A 28 -14.81 -10.70 -11.25
N THR A 29 -14.04 -11.45 -10.48
CA THR A 29 -14.53 -12.28 -9.40
C THR A 29 -14.62 -11.55 -8.05
N LYS A 30 -14.35 -10.24 -8.05
CA LYS A 30 -14.48 -9.36 -6.88
C LYS A 30 -13.61 -9.75 -5.69
N LEU A 31 -12.46 -10.35 -5.94
CA LEU A 31 -11.52 -10.72 -4.88
C LEU A 31 -11.00 -9.48 -4.12
N TYR A 32 -10.82 -8.37 -4.83
CA TYR A 32 -10.32 -7.14 -4.23
C TYR A 32 -11.26 -6.52 -3.19
N ASP A 33 -12.57 -6.77 -3.31
CA ASP A 33 -13.57 -6.14 -2.44
C ASP A 33 -13.39 -6.51 -0.96
N SER A 34 -12.80 -7.65 -0.69
CA SER A 34 -12.57 -8.14 0.67
C SER A 34 -11.21 -7.75 1.25
N VAL A 35 -10.34 -7.16 0.45
CA VAL A 35 -8.99 -6.80 0.88
C VAL A 35 -9.00 -5.47 1.61
N LYS A 36 -8.38 -5.44 2.80
CA LYS A 36 -8.35 -4.24 3.65
C LYS A 36 -6.96 -4.03 4.22
N PHE A 37 -6.52 -2.77 4.16
CA PHE A 37 -5.25 -2.32 4.73
C PHE A 37 -5.46 -1.13 5.65
N LYS A 38 -4.54 -0.97 6.60
CA LYS A 38 -4.39 0.26 7.39
C LYS A 38 -2.96 0.74 7.27
N ILE A 39 -2.77 2.05 7.37
CA ILE A 39 -1.46 2.69 7.28
C ILE A 39 -1.18 3.46 8.57
N GLN A 40 -0.04 3.20 9.17
CA GLN A 40 0.42 3.87 10.38
C GLN A 40 1.71 4.61 10.11
N ASP A 41 1.81 5.84 10.61
CA ASP A 41 3.07 6.56 10.68
C ASP A 41 3.92 5.92 11.77
N LYS A 42 5.06 5.37 11.41
CA LYS A 42 5.92 4.63 12.32
C LYS A 42 6.65 5.54 13.30
N THR A 43 6.86 6.79 12.92
CA THR A 43 7.63 7.74 13.72
C THR A 43 6.86 8.20 14.96
N ASP A 44 5.60 8.57 14.80
CA ASP A 44 4.77 9.06 15.91
C ASP A 44 3.67 8.08 16.35
N GLY A 45 3.53 6.97 15.64
CA GLY A 45 2.54 5.95 15.97
C GLY A 45 1.11 6.29 15.57
N THR A 46 0.88 7.40 14.87
CA THR A 46 -0.47 7.78 14.44
C THR A 46 -0.91 7.03 13.19
N TRP A 47 -2.22 6.88 13.07
CA TRP A 47 -2.85 6.19 11.93
C TRP A 47 -3.32 7.19 10.91
N ILE A 48 -3.21 6.84 9.63
CA ILE A 48 -3.60 7.69 8.52
C ILE A 48 -5.13 7.70 8.37
N ILE A 49 -5.67 8.91 8.27
CA ILE A 49 -7.06 9.15 7.89
C ILE A 49 -7.04 9.72 6.48
N ALA A 50 -7.84 9.14 5.59
CA ALA A 50 -7.93 9.56 4.20
C ALA A 50 -9.37 9.47 3.72
N LYS A 51 -9.65 10.19 2.63
CA LYS A 51 -10.94 10.15 1.94
C LYS A 51 -10.71 9.71 0.50
N ARG A 52 -11.48 8.72 0.06
CA ARG A 52 -11.40 8.26 -1.32
C ARG A 52 -12.21 9.16 -2.26
N ASN A 53 -11.59 9.57 -3.35
CA ASN A 53 -12.28 10.16 -4.49
C ASN A 53 -12.66 9.00 -5.42
N ASP A 54 -13.95 8.70 -5.53
CA ASP A 54 -14.43 7.54 -6.28
C ASP A 54 -14.26 7.69 -7.79
N GLU A 55 -14.28 8.91 -8.30
CA GLU A 55 -14.06 9.16 -9.73
C GLU A 55 -12.61 8.90 -10.15
N GLU A 56 -11.67 9.26 -9.29
CA GLU A 56 -10.23 9.07 -9.55
C GLU A 56 -9.73 7.70 -9.07
N GLY A 57 -10.41 7.08 -8.11
CA GLY A 57 -9.93 5.88 -7.43
C GLY A 57 -8.74 6.14 -6.52
N VAL A 58 -8.62 7.34 -5.98
CA VAL A 58 -7.48 7.80 -5.18
C VAL A 58 -7.95 8.17 -3.77
N TYR A 59 -7.15 7.77 -2.79
CA TYR A 59 -7.31 8.20 -1.40
C TYR A 59 -6.47 9.44 -1.15
N TYR A 60 -7.07 10.49 -0.60
CA TYR A 60 -6.38 11.71 -0.19
C TYR A 60 -6.30 11.77 1.32
N VAL A 61 -5.10 11.90 1.86
CA VAL A 61 -4.88 12.01 3.30
C VAL A 61 -5.53 13.29 3.82
N THR A 62 -6.36 13.16 4.85
CA THR A 62 -7.05 14.28 5.49
C THR A 62 -6.58 14.53 6.93
N GLY A 63 -5.87 13.59 7.53
CA GLY A 63 -5.37 13.75 8.88
C GLY A 63 -4.77 12.48 9.45
N HIS A 64 -4.50 12.53 10.74
CA HIS A 64 -3.95 11.42 11.53
C HIS A 64 -4.78 11.25 12.80
N THR A 65 -4.80 10.04 13.33
CA THR A 65 -5.44 9.73 14.61
C THR A 65 -4.52 8.83 15.44
N ASP A 66 -4.57 8.97 16.74
CA ASP A 66 -3.87 8.08 17.66
C ASP A 66 -4.65 6.78 17.96
N LYS A 67 -5.88 6.68 17.44
CA LYS A 67 -6.74 5.52 17.65
C LYS A 67 -6.84 4.67 16.39
N GLU A 68 -6.37 3.44 16.47
CA GLU A 68 -6.43 2.51 15.34
C GLU A 68 -7.86 2.30 14.82
N ALA A 69 -8.84 2.29 15.72
CA ALA A 69 -10.24 2.09 15.35
C ALA A 69 -10.79 3.21 14.44
N GLU A 70 -10.17 4.38 14.46
CA GLU A 70 -10.57 5.52 13.62
C GLU A 70 -9.75 5.61 12.32
N ALA A 71 -8.75 4.74 12.15
CA ALA A 71 -7.93 4.71 10.95
C ALA A 71 -8.76 4.38 9.72
N THR A 72 -8.41 5.00 8.60
CA THR A 72 -9.05 4.64 7.34
C THR A 72 -8.72 3.21 6.94
N VAL A 73 -9.73 2.49 6.50
CA VAL A 73 -9.57 1.18 5.89
C VAL A 73 -9.43 1.38 4.39
N PHE A 74 -8.26 1.02 3.87
CA PHE A 74 -7.95 1.14 2.44
C PHE A 74 -8.30 -0.17 1.75
N THR A 75 -9.06 -0.08 0.67
CA THR A 75 -9.45 -1.23 -0.17
C THR A 75 -8.97 -0.99 -1.60
N PRO A 76 -8.43 -2.02 -2.28
CA PRO A 76 -8.02 -1.87 -3.67
C PRO A 76 -9.17 -1.46 -4.58
N VAL A 77 -8.86 -0.59 -5.53
CA VAL A 77 -9.82 -0.07 -6.51
C VAL A 77 -9.35 -0.44 -7.91
N THR A 78 -10.28 -0.81 -8.77
CA THR A 78 -10.00 -1.04 -10.18
C THR A 78 -10.57 0.10 -11.00
N MET A 79 -9.71 0.77 -11.77
CA MET A 79 -10.09 1.87 -12.66
C MET A 79 -9.72 1.46 -14.10
N GLY A 80 -10.74 1.14 -14.90
CA GLY A 80 -10.52 0.63 -16.26
C GLY A 80 -9.72 -0.66 -16.25
N LYS A 81 -8.54 -0.65 -16.87
CA LYS A 81 -7.62 -1.79 -16.90
C LYS A 81 -6.53 -1.72 -15.81
N SER A 82 -6.62 -0.75 -14.93
CA SER A 82 -5.75 -0.64 -13.76
C SER A 82 -6.40 -1.38 -12.60
N TYR A 83 -6.04 -2.64 -12.42
CA TYR A 83 -6.69 -3.56 -11.50
C TYR A 83 -6.05 -3.54 -10.11
N GLY A 84 -6.88 -3.42 -9.09
CA GLY A 84 -6.47 -3.71 -7.71
C GLY A 84 -5.43 -2.77 -7.12
N HIS A 85 -5.56 -1.47 -7.34
CA HIS A 85 -4.64 -0.47 -6.81
C HIS A 85 -5.19 0.23 -5.58
N ILE A 86 -4.30 0.51 -4.63
CA ILE A 86 -4.55 1.47 -3.56
C ILE A 86 -3.58 2.62 -3.79
N MET A 87 -4.09 3.73 -4.30
CA MET A 87 -3.30 4.93 -4.51
C MET A 87 -3.63 5.93 -3.42
N VAL A 88 -2.60 6.35 -2.68
CA VAL A 88 -2.72 7.28 -1.57
C VAL A 88 -1.89 8.52 -1.89
N LYS A 89 -2.50 9.69 -1.82
CA LYS A 89 -1.83 10.98 -2.03
C LYS A 89 -1.94 11.85 -0.78
N GLY A 90 -0.97 12.74 -0.60
CA GLY A 90 -0.95 13.64 0.54
C GLY A 90 -0.17 13.11 1.73
N LEU A 91 0.70 12.13 1.52
CA LEU A 91 1.60 11.66 2.55
C LEU A 91 2.77 12.61 2.73
N GLU A 92 3.23 12.72 3.96
CA GLU A 92 4.44 13.48 4.30
C GLU A 92 5.67 12.59 4.16
N GLU A 93 6.83 13.24 4.12
CA GLU A 93 8.12 12.56 4.20
C GLU A 93 8.23 11.88 5.57
N ASP A 94 8.18 10.57 5.60
CA ASP A 94 8.22 9.79 6.84
C ASP A 94 8.36 8.30 6.55
N THR A 95 8.35 7.50 7.60
CA THR A 95 8.32 6.04 7.53
C THR A 95 6.93 5.55 7.96
N TYR A 96 6.34 4.70 7.12
CA TYR A 96 4.99 4.18 7.32
C TYR A 96 5.00 2.66 7.41
N THR A 97 4.10 2.10 8.19
CA THR A 97 3.80 0.66 8.16
C THR A 97 2.43 0.43 7.53
N ILE A 98 2.38 -0.51 6.61
CA ILE A 98 1.17 -0.89 5.89
C ILE A 98 0.82 -2.31 6.32
N THR A 99 -0.37 -2.47 6.89
CA THR A 99 -0.83 -3.75 7.45
C THR A 99 -2.07 -4.22 6.72
N GLU A 100 -2.02 -5.43 6.17
CA GLU A 100 -3.21 -6.08 5.64
C GLU A 100 -4.03 -6.63 6.80
N THR A 101 -5.26 -6.15 6.97
CA THR A 101 -6.13 -6.56 8.07
C THR A 101 -7.16 -7.61 7.64
N GLN A 102 -7.41 -7.71 6.33
CA GLN A 102 -8.32 -8.70 5.77
C GLN A 102 -7.92 -9.00 4.32
N THR A 103 -8.11 -10.23 3.90
CA THR A 103 -7.96 -10.63 2.50
C THR A 103 -9.17 -11.43 2.03
N ALA A 104 -9.16 -11.87 0.77
CA ALA A 104 -10.24 -12.65 0.20
C ALA A 104 -10.31 -14.06 0.80
N ASN A 105 -11.51 -14.63 0.81
CA ASN A 105 -11.70 -16.01 1.27
C ASN A 105 -10.83 -16.98 0.47
N GLY A 106 -10.23 -17.95 1.16
CA GLY A 106 -9.37 -18.95 0.54
C GLY A 106 -7.92 -18.52 0.39
N TYR A 107 -7.59 -17.28 0.78
CA TYR A 107 -6.22 -16.75 0.75
C TYR A 107 -5.68 -16.51 2.15
N THR A 108 -4.38 -16.53 2.25
CA THR A 108 -3.68 -16.29 3.50
C THR A 108 -3.35 -14.82 3.66
N LEU A 109 -3.68 -14.28 4.82
CA LEU A 109 -3.34 -12.92 5.17
C LEU A 109 -1.82 -12.72 5.13
N LEU A 110 -1.37 -11.55 4.69
CA LEU A 110 0.05 -11.19 4.74
C LEU A 110 0.55 -11.25 6.18
N LYS A 111 1.65 -11.96 6.37
CA LYS A 111 2.15 -12.29 7.71
C LYS A 111 2.65 -11.08 8.48
N ASN A 112 3.35 -10.18 7.79
CA ASN A 112 4.01 -9.04 8.40
C ASN A 112 3.54 -7.72 7.80
N ALA A 113 3.56 -6.67 8.61
CA ALA A 113 3.38 -5.32 8.12
C ALA A 113 4.56 -4.93 7.23
N ILE A 114 4.29 -4.09 6.25
CA ILE A 114 5.30 -3.61 5.31
C ILE A 114 5.74 -2.22 5.75
N THR A 115 7.04 -2.01 5.82
CA THR A 115 7.62 -0.71 6.15
C THR A 115 8.03 0.01 4.86
N VAL A 116 7.54 1.23 4.69
CA VAL A 116 7.85 2.07 3.54
C VAL A 116 8.39 3.40 4.05
N THR A 117 9.55 3.81 3.54
CA THR A 117 10.11 5.12 3.82
C THR A 117 9.94 6.02 2.61
N ILE A 118 9.29 7.14 2.83
CA ILE A 118 9.09 8.19 1.84
C ILE A 118 10.05 9.32 2.17
N SER A 119 10.90 9.68 1.24
CA SER A 119 11.86 10.75 1.43
C SER A 119 12.09 11.55 0.16
N LEU A 120 12.47 12.81 0.36
CA LEU A 120 12.87 13.69 -0.72
C LEU A 120 14.26 13.28 -1.21
N LYS A 121 14.43 13.10 -2.51
CA LYS A 121 15.77 12.92 -3.08
C LYS A 121 16.54 14.22 -3.05
N GLU A 122 17.85 14.09 -2.87
CA GLU A 122 18.77 15.23 -2.95
C GLU A 122 18.80 15.91 -4.34
N ASN A 123 18.13 15.37 -5.33
CA ASN A 123 18.02 15.99 -6.63
C ASN A 123 16.78 16.88 -6.69
N PRO A 124 16.95 18.21 -6.69
CA PRO A 124 15.85 19.16 -6.69
C PRO A 124 14.99 19.10 -7.96
N ALA A 125 15.46 18.46 -9.03
CA ALA A 125 14.69 18.31 -10.25
C ALA A 125 13.62 17.21 -10.15
N LYS A 126 13.71 16.33 -9.14
CA LYS A 126 12.75 15.24 -8.90
C LYS A 126 12.41 15.15 -7.43
N PRO A 127 11.64 16.10 -6.90
CA PRO A 127 11.40 16.19 -5.46
C PRO A 127 10.49 15.11 -4.87
N CYS A 128 9.78 14.34 -5.68
CA CYS A 128 8.78 13.40 -5.20
C CYS A 128 9.19 11.97 -5.52
N ASN A 129 10.05 11.40 -4.67
CA ASN A 129 10.44 10.01 -4.81
C ASN A 129 10.08 9.21 -3.56
N VAL A 130 9.50 8.06 -3.78
CA VAL A 130 9.23 7.09 -2.73
C VAL A 130 10.39 6.11 -2.68
N TYR A 131 10.94 5.91 -1.51
CA TYR A 131 11.96 4.90 -1.27
C TYR A 131 11.38 3.83 -0.37
N ALA A 132 11.36 2.64 -0.87
CA ALA A 132 10.98 1.47 -0.09
C ALA A 132 12.23 0.71 0.34
N LYS A 133 13.20 1.41 0.91
CA LYS A 133 14.52 0.83 1.22
C LYS A 133 14.40 -0.39 2.12
N ASP A 134 13.60 -0.27 3.18
CA ASP A 134 13.41 -1.38 4.10
C ASP A 134 12.57 -2.49 3.50
N VAL A 135 11.66 -2.12 2.59
CA VAL A 135 10.80 -3.08 1.88
C VAL A 135 11.62 -3.89 0.88
N LEU A 136 12.62 -3.29 0.22
CA LEU A 136 13.48 -4.02 -0.71
C LEU A 136 14.20 -5.18 -0.02
N GLY A 137 14.66 -4.98 1.21
CA GLY A 137 15.26 -6.04 1.98
C GLY A 137 14.30 -7.17 2.33
N VAL A 138 13.06 -6.82 2.63
CA VAL A 138 12.00 -7.79 2.90
C VAL A 138 11.58 -8.52 1.63
N LEU A 139 11.39 -7.77 0.53
CA LEU A 139 10.92 -8.31 -0.74
C LEU A 139 11.88 -9.32 -1.36
N GLN A 140 13.18 -9.17 -1.14
CA GLN A 140 14.17 -10.11 -1.64
C GLN A 140 14.03 -11.50 -1.02
N ASN A 141 13.43 -11.58 0.16
CA ASN A 141 13.35 -12.81 0.94
C ASN A 141 11.93 -13.31 1.15
N ASP A 142 10.92 -12.54 0.75
CA ASP A 142 9.52 -12.90 0.95
C ASP A 142 8.82 -13.04 -0.40
N PRO A 143 8.33 -14.26 -0.74
CA PRO A 143 7.65 -14.49 -2.03
C PRO A 143 6.30 -13.78 -2.18
N HIS A 144 5.77 -13.21 -1.10
CA HIS A 144 4.48 -12.51 -1.14
C HIS A 144 4.56 -11.10 -1.70
N TYR A 145 5.77 -10.56 -1.86
CA TYR A 145 5.96 -9.18 -2.27
C TYR A 145 6.73 -9.08 -3.57
N ALA A 146 6.44 -8.05 -4.32
CA ALA A 146 7.23 -7.63 -5.47
C ALA A 146 7.26 -6.10 -5.52
N PHE A 147 8.41 -5.55 -5.76
CA PHE A 147 8.63 -4.10 -5.88
C PHE A 147 9.26 -3.80 -7.23
N ASP A 148 8.66 -2.89 -7.99
CA ASP A 148 9.09 -2.61 -9.36
C ASP A 148 10.14 -1.50 -9.47
N GLY A 149 10.63 -1.02 -8.34
CA GLY A 149 11.65 0.03 -8.30
C GLY A 149 11.10 1.46 -8.39
N GLY A 150 9.79 1.61 -8.48
CA GLY A 150 9.11 2.91 -8.50
C GLY A 150 8.31 3.14 -7.23
N GLU A 151 7.21 3.86 -7.38
CA GLU A 151 6.27 4.12 -6.29
C GLU A 151 5.31 2.96 -6.04
N ASN A 152 5.30 1.97 -6.92
CA ASN A 152 4.36 0.86 -6.87
C ASN A 152 4.89 -0.32 -6.07
N LEU A 153 4.16 -0.68 -5.02
CA LEU A 153 4.39 -1.89 -4.25
C LEU A 153 3.38 -2.94 -4.67
N LYS A 154 3.87 -4.12 -5.02
CA LYS A 154 3.03 -5.25 -5.41
C LYS A 154 2.97 -6.25 -4.27
N LEU A 155 1.78 -6.53 -3.79
CA LEU A 155 1.53 -7.42 -2.68
C LEU A 155 0.68 -8.60 -3.15
N ALA A 156 1.20 -9.82 -2.97
CA ALA A 156 0.52 -11.02 -3.39
C ALA A 156 0.09 -11.88 -2.20
N ASN A 157 -1.17 -12.27 -2.17
CA ASN A 157 -1.65 -13.31 -1.26
C ASN A 157 -1.54 -14.68 -1.90
N ILE A 158 -1.16 -15.68 -1.10
CA ILE A 158 -1.09 -17.07 -1.52
C ILE A 158 -2.38 -17.79 -1.14
N PRO A 159 -2.89 -18.71 -1.97
CA PRO A 159 -4.01 -19.55 -1.59
C PRO A 159 -3.69 -20.39 -0.36
N GLN A 160 -4.63 -20.55 0.54
CA GLN A 160 -4.45 -21.35 1.76
C GLN A 160 -4.06 -22.78 1.46
N ARG A 161 -4.60 -23.36 0.40
CA ARG A 161 -4.24 -24.73 -0.02
C ARG A 161 -2.76 -24.89 -0.34
N ALA A 162 -2.14 -23.86 -0.93
CA ALA A 162 -0.72 -23.89 -1.25
C ALA A 162 0.13 -23.87 0.01
N LEU A 163 -0.27 -23.11 1.03
CA LEU A 163 0.39 -23.10 2.33
C LEU A 163 0.26 -24.43 3.06
N SER A 164 -0.93 -25.01 3.08
CA SER A 164 -1.15 -26.34 3.69
C SER A 164 -0.27 -27.38 3.04
N HIS A 165 -0.09 -27.31 1.73
CA HIS A 165 0.77 -28.22 0.98
C HIS A 165 2.24 -28.03 1.33
N ASN A 166 2.66 -26.77 1.50
CA ASN A 166 4.05 -26.46 1.82
C ASN A 166 4.39 -26.70 3.30
N ALA A 167 3.41 -26.78 4.16
CA ALA A 167 3.59 -27.06 5.58
C ALA A 167 3.85 -28.56 5.87
N LEU A 168 3.65 -29.40 4.90
CA LEU A 168 3.92 -30.84 4.99
C LEU A 168 5.34 -31.18 4.53
#